data_cb8b89f663278adf6ca728c3a4466467
#
_entry.id   cb8b89f663278adf6ca728c3a4466467
#
_cell.length_a   1.000
_cell.length_b   1.000
_cell.length_c   1.000
_cell.angle_alpha   90.00
_cell.angle_beta   90.00
_cell.angle_gamma   90.00
#
_symmetry.space_group_name_H-M   'P 1'
#
loop_
_entity.id
_entity.type
_entity.pdbx_description
1 polymer ?
#
loop_
_entity_poly.entity_id
_entity_poly.type
_entity_poly.pdbx_seq_one_letter_code
_entity_poly.pdbx_strand_id
1 'polypeptide(L)'
;MLGAIIGDIVGSRFEFNNIRRKDFDFFTDQCVVTDDSIMTLAVAKAIFMSQPDYRNLSKNAVGCMQTIGRCYPGYGYGDRFYRWIFSENPKPYNSYGNGSAMRVSAAGFAAHSLDEAKLLSKLVTEVTHNHPEGMKGAEATAVSVYLAKTGKDIQEIRDYINQHYYTMDFTLDEIRDTYRFNESCQGTVPQALQAFFESTDFEDAIRNAISIGGDSDTVAAICGGVAQAYYGIPTDIRKQALSFLDTKLLGILTAFEEKFIPVVV
;
A
#
# COMPACT_ATOMS: atom_id res chain seq x y z
N MET A 1 0.14 2.09 7.56
CA MET A 1 -1.02 2.54 6.76
C MET A 1 -0.87 4.00 6.31
N LEU A 2 -0.65 4.96 7.20
CA LEU A 2 -0.39 6.35 6.78
C LEU A 2 0.85 6.46 5.87
N GLY A 3 1.89 5.64 6.09
CA GLY A 3 3.06 5.60 5.20
C GLY A 3 2.72 5.23 3.76
N ALA A 4 1.75 4.34 3.53
CA ALA A 4 1.25 4.05 2.19
C ALA A 4 0.56 5.28 1.57
N ILE A 5 -0.25 5.99 2.36
CA ILE A 5 -0.91 7.24 1.92
C ILE A 5 0.13 8.33 1.60
N ILE A 6 1.20 8.43 2.39
CA ILE A 6 2.29 9.37 2.11
C ILE A 6 3.00 9.02 0.79
N GLY A 7 3.27 7.73 0.58
CA GLY A 7 3.87 7.26 -0.68
C GLY A 7 3.03 7.62 -1.89
N ASP A 8 1.72 7.36 -1.83
CA ASP A 8 0.74 7.76 -2.84
C ASP A 8 0.79 9.28 -3.09
N ILE A 9 0.58 10.10 -2.06
CA ILE A 9 0.54 11.56 -2.18
C ILE A 9 1.82 12.10 -2.83
N VAL A 10 2.99 11.68 -2.35
CA VAL A 10 4.28 12.18 -2.88
C VAL A 10 4.54 11.64 -4.28
N GLY A 11 4.16 10.39 -4.55
CA GLY A 11 4.34 9.71 -5.84
C GLY A 11 3.38 10.18 -6.94
N SER A 12 2.17 10.64 -6.59
CA SER A 12 1.07 10.96 -7.51
C SER A 12 1.46 11.86 -8.69
N ARG A 13 2.26 12.90 -8.43
CA ARG A 13 2.73 13.82 -9.47
C ARG A 13 3.79 13.23 -10.41
N PHE A 14 4.34 12.08 -10.07
CA PHE A 14 5.39 11.39 -10.81
C PHE A 14 4.88 10.16 -11.57
N GLU A 15 3.66 9.73 -11.38
CA GLU A 15 3.07 8.54 -12.02
C GLU A 15 3.24 8.59 -13.55
N PHE A 16 2.83 9.69 -14.17
CA PHE A 16 2.95 9.89 -15.62
C PHE A 16 4.10 10.82 -16.01
N ASN A 17 4.84 11.36 -15.04
CA ASN A 17 5.97 12.26 -15.25
C ASN A 17 7.17 11.79 -14.42
N ASN A 18 7.64 10.60 -14.72
CA ASN A 18 8.66 9.91 -13.94
C ASN A 18 9.95 10.70 -13.79
N ILE A 19 10.57 10.61 -12.61
CA ILE A 19 11.91 11.09 -12.35
C ILE A 19 12.84 9.91 -12.01
N ARG A 20 14.16 10.11 -12.22
CA ARG A 20 15.19 9.08 -12.00
C ARG A 20 16.24 9.55 -10.98
N ARG A 21 15.80 10.31 -9.98
CA ARG A 21 16.66 10.90 -8.94
C ARG A 21 15.90 10.99 -7.62
N LYS A 22 16.64 11.08 -6.52
CA LYS A 22 16.10 11.22 -5.15
C LYS A 22 15.97 12.68 -4.71
N ASP A 23 16.61 13.62 -5.42
CA ASP A 23 16.57 15.05 -5.12
C ASP A 23 15.32 15.69 -5.75
N PHE A 24 14.29 15.86 -4.94
CA PHE A 24 13.03 16.53 -5.27
C PHE A 24 12.34 17.03 -3.99
N ASP A 25 11.51 18.07 -4.11
CA ASP A 25 10.68 18.54 -3.01
C ASP A 25 9.69 17.46 -2.59
N PHE A 26 9.66 17.09 -1.31
CA PHE A 26 8.88 15.94 -0.85
C PHE A 26 7.38 16.17 -1.03
N PHE A 27 6.83 17.26 -0.48
CA PHE A 27 5.47 17.71 -0.71
C PHE A 27 5.43 19.00 -1.53
N THR A 28 4.49 19.10 -2.46
CA THR A 28 4.19 20.30 -3.23
C THR A 28 2.68 20.43 -3.42
N ASP A 29 2.22 21.53 -3.97
CA ASP A 29 0.82 21.78 -4.36
C ASP A 29 0.33 20.89 -5.52
N GLN A 30 1.24 20.20 -6.20
CA GLN A 30 0.92 19.22 -7.26
C GLN A 30 0.65 17.81 -6.70
N CYS A 31 0.98 17.56 -5.44
CA CYS A 31 0.69 16.28 -4.79
C CYS A 31 -0.81 16.16 -4.54
N VAL A 32 -1.36 14.98 -4.80
CA VAL A 32 -2.78 14.68 -4.59
C VAL A 32 -2.95 13.29 -3.98
N VAL A 33 -4.09 13.07 -3.36
CA VAL A 33 -4.56 11.73 -2.99
C VAL A 33 -5.05 11.02 -4.26
N THR A 34 -4.71 9.74 -4.44
CA THR A 34 -5.23 8.90 -5.53
C THR A 34 -6.06 7.73 -5.00
N ASP A 35 -6.42 6.81 -5.88
CA ASP A 35 -7.13 5.58 -5.48
C ASP A 35 -6.31 4.68 -4.53
N ASP A 36 -4.99 4.77 -4.54
CA ASP A 36 -4.11 4.10 -3.58
C ASP A 36 -4.49 4.44 -2.13
N SER A 37 -4.54 5.73 -1.79
CA SER A 37 -4.95 6.18 -0.45
C SER A 37 -6.40 5.88 -0.15
N ILE A 38 -7.30 6.13 -1.11
CA ILE A 38 -8.73 5.93 -0.92
C ILE A 38 -9.04 4.45 -0.66
N MET A 39 -8.44 3.54 -1.42
CA MET A 39 -8.65 2.10 -1.25
C MET A 39 -7.89 1.53 -0.05
N THR A 40 -6.74 2.08 0.32
CA THR A 40 -6.06 1.77 1.59
C THR A 40 -6.99 2.06 2.78
N LEU A 41 -7.63 3.22 2.78
CA LEU A 41 -8.59 3.61 3.83
C LEU A 41 -9.89 2.80 3.78
N ALA A 42 -10.35 2.40 2.60
CA ALA A 42 -11.51 1.52 2.45
C ALA A 42 -11.24 0.13 3.05
N VAL A 43 -10.06 -0.43 2.80
CA VAL A 43 -9.62 -1.71 3.39
C VAL A 43 -9.44 -1.59 4.90
N ALA A 44 -8.82 -0.50 5.38
CA ALA A 44 -8.68 -0.22 6.81
C ALA A 44 -10.04 -0.16 7.53
N LYS A 45 -11.01 0.54 6.95
CA LYS A 45 -12.38 0.59 7.47
C LYS A 45 -13.04 -0.78 7.51
N ALA A 46 -12.86 -1.60 6.47
CA ALA A 46 -13.42 -2.95 6.41
C ALA A 46 -12.84 -3.85 7.53
N ILE A 47 -11.53 -3.80 7.74
CA ILE A 47 -10.84 -4.52 8.82
C ILE A 47 -11.36 -4.05 10.18
N PHE A 48 -11.45 -2.73 10.42
CA PHE A 48 -11.97 -2.17 11.65
C PHE A 48 -13.40 -2.64 11.95
N MET A 49 -14.28 -2.62 10.95
CA MET A 49 -15.68 -3.05 11.07
C MET A 49 -15.84 -4.57 11.25
N SER A 50 -14.83 -5.37 10.95
CA SER A 50 -14.90 -6.84 10.97
C SER A 50 -14.38 -7.45 12.26
N GLN A 51 -13.97 -6.61 13.21
CA GLN A 51 -13.57 -7.06 14.54
C GLN A 51 -14.73 -7.76 15.28
N PRO A 52 -14.48 -8.70 16.20
CA PRO A 52 -13.15 -9.21 16.59
C PRO A 52 -12.68 -10.43 15.77
N ASP A 53 -13.54 -11.09 15.01
CA ASP A 53 -13.27 -12.42 14.43
C ASP A 53 -13.11 -12.44 12.89
N TYR A 54 -13.22 -11.29 12.24
CA TYR A 54 -13.06 -11.09 10.79
C TYR A 54 -13.96 -11.94 9.86
N ARG A 55 -15.01 -12.61 10.40
CA ARG A 55 -15.90 -13.50 9.63
C ARG A 55 -16.57 -12.82 8.43
N ASN A 56 -16.81 -11.51 8.55
CA ASN A 56 -17.46 -10.73 7.50
C ASN A 56 -16.49 -9.87 6.70
N LEU A 57 -15.16 -10.08 6.83
CA LEU A 57 -14.18 -9.16 6.26
C LEU A 57 -14.29 -9.01 4.74
N SER A 58 -14.41 -10.12 3.99
CA SER A 58 -14.56 -10.05 2.52
C SER A 58 -15.82 -9.28 2.12
N LYS A 59 -16.94 -9.50 2.83
CA LYS A 59 -18.20 -8.74 2.58
C LYS A 59 -18.03 -7.26 2.91
N ASN A 60 -17.42 -6.94 4.04
CA ASN A 60 -17.17 -5.57 4.46
C ASN A 60 -16.16 -4.88 3.52
N ALA A 61 -15.16 -5.58 3.01
CA ALA A 61 -14.21 -5.07 2.04
C ALA A 61 -14.92 -4.65 0.74
N VAL A 62 -15.80 -5.50 0.20
CA VAL A 62 -16.63 -5.13 -0.95
C VAL A 62 -17.44 -3.86 -0.64
N GLY A 63 -18.20 -3.86 0.46
CA GLY A 63 -19.06 -2.74 0.83
C GLY A 63 -18.30 -1.43 1.06
N CYS A 64 -17.16 -1.48 1.75
CA CYS A 64 -16.34 -0.29 2.01
C CYS A 64 -15.70 0.25 0.73
N MET A 65 -15.09 -0.60 -0.09
CA MET A 65 -14.48 -0.17 -1.35
C MET A 65 -15.50 0.43 -2.31
N GLN A 66 -16.69 -0.16 -2.45
CA GLN A 66 -17.76 0.41 -3.27
C GLN A 66 -18.30 1.74 -2.68
N THR A 67 -18.62 1.76 -1.39
CA THR A 67 -19.23 2.94 -0.77
C THR A 67 -18.28 4.14 -0.75
N ILE A 68 -17.00 3.89 -0.45
CA ILE A 68 -15.99 4.95 -0.42
C ILE A 68 -15.62 5.33 -1.85
N GLY A 69 -15.31 4.36 -2.74
CA GLY A 69 -14.92 4.64 -4.11
C GLY A 69 -15.95 5.45 -4.89
N ARG A 70 -17.25 5.21 -4.67
CA ARG A 70 -18.34 6.02 -5.26
C ARG A 70 -18.36 7.47 -4.81
N CYS A 71 -17.74 7.80 -3.66
CA CYS A 71 -17.61 9.18 -3.20
C CYS A 71 -16.44 9.92 -3.86
N TYR A 72 -15.51 9.18 -4.47
CA TYR A 72 -14.29 9.72 -5.08
C TYR A 72 -14.09 9.16 -6.50
N PRO A 73 -15.02 9.42 -7.46
CA PRO A 73 -15.06 8.71 -8.74
C PRO A 73 -13.94 9.05 -9.73
N GLY A 74 -13.18 10.11 -9.53
CA GLY A 74 -12.17 10.62 -10.47
C GLY A 74 -10.73 10.48 -9.99
N TYR A 75 -10.41 9.51 -9.14
CA TYR A 75 -9.15 9.44 -8.41
C TYR A 75 -8.16 8.37 -8.93
N GLY A 76 -8.18 8.01 -10.20
CA GLY A 76 -7.14 7.17 -10.80
C GLY A 76 -7.49 5.67 -10.95
N TYR A 77 -8.68 5.23 -10.56
CA TYR A 77 -9.06 3.82 -10.64
C TYR A 77 -8.87 3.21 -12.03
N GLY A 78 -8.22 2.07 -12.12
CA GLY A 78 -8.18 1.30 -13.36
C GLY A 78 -9.60 0.89 -13.83
N ASP A 79 -9.81 0.83 -15.14
CA ASP A 79 -11.13 0.62 -15.78
C ASP A 79 -11.94 -0.55 -15.23
N ARG A 80 -11.31 -1.71 -14.99
CA ARG A 80 -12.00 -2.90 -14.48
C ARG A 80 -12.44 -2.70 -13.04
N PHE A 81 -11.62 -2.06 -12.22
CA PHE A 81 -11.94 -1.78 -10.83
C PHE A 81 -12.99 -0.68 -10.73
N TYR A 82 -12.93 0.36 -11.57
CA TYR A 82 -13.98 1.38 -11.66
C TYR A 82 -15.36 0.76 -11.94
N ARG A 83 -15.47 -0.13 -12.95
CA ARG A 83 -16.73 -0.83 -13.23
C ARG A 83 -17.18 -1.71 -12.06
N TRP A 84 -16.25 -2.33 -11.36
CA TRP A 84 -16.53 -3.14 -10.17
C TRP A 84 -17.08 -2.30 -9.01
N ILE A 85 -16.55 -1.08 -8.78
CA ILE A 85 -17.07 -0.14 -7.77
C ILE A 85 -18.55 0.19 -8.00
N PHE A 86 -18.96 0.35 -9.25
CA PHE A 86 -20.33 0.73 -9.62
C PHE A 86 -21.24 -0.45 -9.93
N SER A 87 -20.75 -1.68 -9.86
CA SER A 87 -21.53 -2.90 -10.10
C SER A 87 -22.54 -3.14 -8.97
N GLU A 88 -23.76 -3.57 -9.32
CA GLU A 88 -24.76 -4.03 -8.36
C GLU A 88 -24.45 -5.45 -7.83
N ASN A 89 -23.70 -6.23 -8.60
CA ASN A 89 -23.28 -7.58 -8.23
C ASN A 89 -21.76 -7.75 -8.45
N PRO A 90 -20.94 -7.11 -7.61
CA PRO A 90 -19.50 -7.12 -7.75
C PRO A 90 -18.95 -8.53 -7.50
N LYS A 91 -18.15 -9.02 -8.44
CA LYS A 91 -17.50 -10.33 -8.36
C LYS A 91 -16.01 -10.19 -8.60
N PRO A 92 -15.19 -11.08 -8.05
CA PRO A 92 -13.79 -11.17 -8.40
C PRO A 92 -13.61 -11.32 -9.92
N TYR A 93 -12.58 -10.67 -10.47
CA TYR A 93 -12.37 -10.63 -11.92
C TYR A 93 -10.96 -11.07 -12.35
N ASN A 94 -10.34 -11.90 -11.53
CA ASN A 94 -9.04 -12.52 -11.77
C ASN A 94 -7.93 -11.50 -12.12
N SER A 95 -7.91 -10.37 -11.40
CA SER A 95 -6.86 -9.36 -11.55
C SER A 95 -5.55 -9.84 -10.90
N TYR A 96 -4.45 -9.50 -11.54
CA TYR A 96 -3.09 -9.60 -11.01
C TYR A 96 -2.42 -8.22 -10.89
N GLY A 97 -3.23 -7.16 -10.99
CA GLY A 97 -2.78 -5.78 -10.86
C GLY A 97 -2.24 -5.45 -9.47
N ASN A 98 -1.34 -4.48 -9.41
CA ASN A 98 -0.71 -3.99 -8.19
C ASN A 98 -1.70 -3.30 -7.23
N GLY A 99 -2.90 -2.96 -7.71
CA GLY A 99 -4.01 -2.42 -6.92
C GLY A 99 -4.43 -3.29 -5.73
N SER A 100 -4.05 -4.57 -5.68
CA SER A 100 -4.20 -5.40 -4.48
C SER A 100 -3.14 -5.11 -3.42
N ALA A 101 -1.89 -4.90 -3.84
CA ALA A 101 -0.75 -4.70 -2.96
C ALA A 101 -0.72 -3.28 -2.37
N MET A 102 -1.05 -2.24 -3.18
CA MET A 102 -1.05 -0.85 -2.75
C MET A 102 -1.91 -0.58 -1.51
N ARG A 103 -3.08 -1.23 -1.43
CA ARG A 103 -4.12 -0.98 -0.42
C ARG A 103 -4.11 -1.92 0.79
N VAL A 104 -3.19 -2.90 0.83
CA VAL A 104 -3.26 -4.01 1.80
C VAL A 104 -2.53 -3.75 3.10
N SER A 105 -1.75 -2.68 3.22
CA SER A 105 -0.89 -2.39 4.39
C SER A 105 -1.64 -2.46 5.73
N ALA A 106 -2.92 -2.06 5.76
CA ALA A 106 -3.77 -2.16 6.94
C ALA A 106 -3.89 -3.60 7.48
N ALA A 107 -3.84 -4.63 6.62
CA ALA A 107 -3.89 -6.03 7.05
C ALA A 107 -2.65 -6.41 7.88
N GLY A 108 -1.46 -5.99 7.46
CA GLY A 108 -0.22 -6.21 8.21
C GLY A 108 -0.22 -5.49 9.56
N PHE A 109 -0.72 -4.25 9.62
CA PHE A 109 -0.83 -3.49 10.86
C PHE A 109 -1.85 -4.09 11.85
N ALA A 110 -2.98 -4.59 11.37
CA ALA A 110 -4.03 -5.14 12.22
C ALA A 110 -3.71 -6.53 12.76
N ALA A 111 -2.89 -7.31 12.07
CA ALA A 111 -2.60 -8.69 12.40
C ALA A 111 -1.82 -8.87 13.72
N HIS A 112 -2.15 -9.92 14.47
CA HIS A 112 -1.47 -10.35 15.70
C HIS A 112 -0.55 -11.56 15.48
N SER A 113 -0.61 -12.21 14.32
CA SER A 113 0.28 -13.29 13.91
C SER A 113 0.56 -13.22 12.40
N LEU A 114 1.59 -13.94 11.96
CA LEU A 114 1.93 -14.05 10.54
C LEU A 114 0.77 -14.69 9.74
N ASP A 115 0.16 -15.73 10.28
CA ASP A 115 -0.97 -16.41 9.66
C ASP A 115 -2.20 -15.49 9.57
N GLU A 116 -2.41 -14.65 10.57
CA GLU A 116 -3.47 -13.64 10.53
C GLU A 116 -3.19 -12.56 9.48
N ALA A 117 -1.94 -12.10 9.32
CA ALA A 117 -1.58 -11.16 8.26
C ALA A 117 -1.90 -11.74 6.87
N LYS A 118 -1.55 -13.00 6.65
CA LYS A 118 -1.89 -13.72 5.40
C LYS A 118 -3.40 -13.86 5.23
N LEU A 119 -4.13 -14.24 6.27
CA LEU A 119 -5.58 -14.39 6.23
C LEU A 119 -6.28 -13.06 5.91
N LEU A 120 -5.92 -11.98 6.62
CA LEU A 120 -6.52 -10.66 6.40
C LEU A 120 -6.22 -10.15 4.98
N SER A 121 -4.98 -10.30 4.52
CA SER A 121 -4.58 -9.97 3.15
C SER A 121 -5.43 -10.72 2.13
N LYS A 122 -5.58 -12.04 2.30
CA LYS A 122 -6.42 -12.86 1.43
C LYS A 122 -7.85 -12.34 1.36
N LEU A 123 -8.51 -12.18 2.51
CA LEU A 123 -9.92 -11.81 2.61
C LEU A 123 -10.26 -10.45 1.98
N VAL A 124 -9.34 -9.47 2.03
CA VAL A 124 -9.55 -8.16 1.40
C VAL A 124 -9.16 -8.12 -0.08
N THR A 125 -8.35 -9.09 -0.54
CA THR A 125 -7.79 -9.12 -1.89
C THR A 125 -8.63 -9.97 -2.84
N GLU A 126 -9.06 -11.16 -2.40
CA GLU A 126 -9.76 -12.14 -3.25
C GLU A 126 -11.09 -11.63 -3.82
N VAL A 127 -11.66 -10.57 -3.25
CA VAL A 127 -12.92 -9.96 -3.71
C VAL A 127 -12.80 -9.26 -5.08
N THR A 128 -11.58 -9.05 -5.57
CA THR A 128 -11.26 -8.47 -6.88
C THR A 128 -10.09 -9.19 -7.55
N HIS A 129 -8.95 -9.31 -6.85
CA HIS A 129 -7.66 -9.79 -7.34
C HIS A 129 -7.44 -11.25 -6.90
N ASN A 130 -8.27 -12.16 -7.41
CA ASN A 130 -8.20 -13.59 -7.08
C ASN A 130 -7.27 -14.40 -8.02
N HIS A 131 -6.47 -13.72 -8.86
CA HIS A 131 -5.36 -14.33 -9.59
C HIS A 131 -4.21 -14.67 -8.63
N PRO A 132 -3.48 -15.79 -8.81
CA PRO A 132 -2.35 -16.14 -7.92
C PRO A 132 -1.33 -15.03 -7.71
N GLU A 133 -0.92 -14.30 -8.75
CA GLU A 133 0.03 -13.18 -8.63
C GLU A 133 -0.58 -11.96 -7.90
N GLY A 134 -1.88 -11.67 -8.08
CA GLY A 134 -2.55 -10.60 -7.33
C GLY A 134 -2.64 -10.90 -5.84
N MET A 135 -2.93 -12.15 -5.50
CA MET A 135 -2.95 -12.65 -4.13
C MET A 135 -1.56 -12.64 -3.50
N LYS A 136 -0.56 -13.13 -4.24
CA LYS A 136 0.84 -13.21 -3.83
C LYS A 136 1.42 -11.82 -3.54
N GLY A 137 1.19 -10.83 -4.41
CA GLY A 137 1.70 -9.47 -4.21
C GLY A 137 1.11 -8.79 -2.98
N ALA A 138 -0.19 -8.92 -2.78
CA ALA A 138 -0.86 -8.40 -1.59
C ALA A 138 -0.37 -9.10 -0.30
N GLU A 139 -0.23 -10.42 -0.33
CA GLU A 139 0.27 -11.19 0.83
C GLU A 139 1.71 -10.81 1.16
N ALA A 140 2.61 -10.71 0.16
CA ALA A 140 3.99 -10.28 0.36
C ALA A 140 4.07 -8.90 1.03
N THR A 141 3.24 -7.94 0.59
CA THR A 141 3.18 -6.60 1.18
C THR A 141 2.66 -6.63 2.62
N ALA A 142 1.55 -7.31 2.89
CA ALA A 142 0.99 -7.39 4.25
C ALA A 142 1.93 -8.10 5.23
N VAL A 143 2.59 -9.16 4.78
CA VAL A 143 3.60 -9.90 5.57
C VAL A 143 4.82 -9.03 5.85
N SER A 144 5.32 -8.27 4.88
CA SER A 144 6.43 -7.33 5.09
C SER A 144 6.09 -6.28 6.14
N VAL A 145 4.87 -5.71 6.08
CA VAL A 145 4.38 -4.77 7.12
C VAL A 145 4.32 -5.44 8.50
N TYR A 146 3.80 -6.67 8.57
CA TYR A 146 3.71 -7.40 9.84
C TYR A 146 5.09 -7.71 10.43
N LEU A 147 6.03 -8.20 9.63
CA LEU A 147 7.39 -8.53 10.08
C LEU A 147 8.11 -7.28 10.56
N ALA A 148 8.03 -6.17 9.82
CA ALA A 148 8.59 -4.89 10.21
C ALA A 148 8.00 -4.38 11.54
N LYS A 149 6.67 -4.41 11.69
CA LYS A 149 5.95 -4.02 12.92
C LYS A 149 6.37 -4.85 14.13
N THR A 150 6.73 -6.11 13.93
CA THR A 150 7.11 -7.03 15.01
C THR A 150 8.60 -7.04 15.33
N GLY A 151 9.37 -6.10 14.74
CA GLY A 151 10.77 -5.86 15.07
C GLY A 151 11.75 -6.78 14.33
N LYS A 152 11.34 -7.40 13.21
CA LYS A 152 12.28 -8.09 12.32
C LYS A 152 13.17 -7.08 11.64
N ASP A 153 14.47 -7.38 11.54
CA ASP A 153 15.39 -6.53 10.81
C ASP A 153 15.20 -6.64 9.28
N ILE A 154 15.80 -5.69 8.54
CA ILE A 154 15.68 -5.62 7.08
C ILE A 154 16.12 -6.92 6.41
N GLN A 155 17.20 -7.54 6.90
CA GLN A 155 17.71 -8.78 6.31
C GLN A 155 16.79 -9.95 6.56
N GLU A 156 16.24 -10.09 7.77
CA GLU A 156 15.24 -11.11 8.09
C GLU A 156 13.98 -11.00 7.23
N ILE A 157 13.50 -9.76 7.01
CA ILE A 157 12.33 -9.49 6.15
C ILE A 157 12.66 -9.86 4.70
N ARG A 158 13.82 -9.42 4.19
CA ARG A 158 14.28 -9.69 2.84
C ARG A 158 14.41 -11.20 2.58
N ASP A 159 15.05 -11.93 3.50
CA ASP A 159 15.23 -13.38 3.38
C ASP A 159 13.88 -14.10 3.35
N TYR A 160 12.94 -13.70 4.22
CA TYR A 160 11.60 -14.26 4.22
C TYR A 160 10.88 -14.02 2.89
N ILE A 161 10.92 -12.81 2.36
CA ILE A 161 10.28 -12.47 1.08
C ILE A 161 10.94 -13.19 -0.09
N ASN A 162 12.27 -13.27 -0.13
CA ASN A 162 12.99 -14.03 -1.16
C ASN A 162 12.63 -15.51 -1.15
N GLN A 163 12.49 -16.09 0.02
CA GLN A 163 12.17 -17.51 0.16
C GLN A 163 10.74 -17.87 -0.24
N HIS A 164 9.77 -16.96 0.04
CA HIS A 164 8.35 -17.31 -0.03
C HIS A 164 7.57 -16.63 -1.15
N TYR A 165 8.07 -15.50 -1.69
CA TYR A 165 7.31 -14.68 -2.64
C TYR A 165 8.09 -14.32 -3.89
N TYR A 166 9.11 -13.49 -3.80
CA TYR A 166 9.83 -12.90 -4.93
C TYR A 166 11.33 -12.94 -4.71
N THR A 167 12.05 -13.51 -5.66
CA THR A 167 13.52 -13.40 -5.69
C THR A 167 13.89 -11.98 -6.15
N MET A 168 14.63 -11.26 -5.31
CA MET A 168 15.10 -9.91 -5.60
C MET A 168 16.63 -9.95 -5.70
N ASP A 169 17.11 -10.21 -6.92
CA ASP A 169 18.52 -10.33 -7.29
C ASP A 169 19.05 -9.09 -8.03
N PHE A 170 18.45 -7.94 -7.76
CA PHE A 170 18.77 -6.65 -8.35
C PHE A 170 18.89 -5.56 -7.29
N THR A 171 19.57 -4.46 -7.62
CA THR A 171 19.62 -3.23 -6.86
C THR A 171 18.81 -2.13 -7.55
N LEU A 172 18.44 -1.07 -6.81
CA LEU A 172 17.72 0.07 -7.41
C LEU A 172 18.57 0.75 -8.48
N ASP A 173 19.89 0.84 -8.30
CA ASP A 173 20.78 1.46 -9.27
C ASP A 173 20.81 0.70 -10.60
N GLU A 174 20.76 -0.63 -10.57
CA GLU A 174 20.72 -1.46 -11.78
C GLU A 174 19.44 -1.30 -12.58
N ILE A 175 18.31 -1.03 -11.90
CA ILE A 175 17.01 -0.93 -12.57
C ILE A 175 16.56 0.51 -12.83
N ARG A 176 17.15 1.52 -12.19
CA ARG A 176 16.67 2.92 -12.23
C ARG A 176 16.47 3.45 -13.63
N ASP A 177 17.37 3.19 -14.54
CA ASP A 177 17.29 3.69 -15.93
C ASP A 177 16.40 2.84 -16.83
N THR A 178 16.14 1.59 -16.46
CA THR A 178 15.47 0.59 -17.30
C THR A 178 14.06 0.24 -16.88
N TYR A 179 13.72 0.36 -15.59
CA TYR A 179 12.39 0.09 -15.09
C TYR A 179 11.35 1.01 -15.74
N ARG A 180 10.19 0.45 -16.09
CA ARG A 180 9.11 1.15 -16.79
C ARG A 180 7.80 0.93 -16.06
N PHE A 181 6.79 1.74 -16.41
CA PHE A 181 5.43 1.63 -15.90
C PHE A 181 4.91 0.20 -16.00
N ASN A 182 4.44 -0.36 -14.89
CA ASN A 182 3.96 -1.73 -14.80
C ASN A 182 2.87 -1.82 -13.72
N GLU A 183 1.67 -2.19 -14.14
CA GLU A 183 0.50 -2.31 -13.26
C GLU A 183 0.33 -3.71 -12.63
N SER A 184 1.26 -4.64 -12.86
CA SER A 184 1.16 -5.99 -12.30
C SER A 184 1.87 -6.11 -10.95
N CYS A 185 1.35 -6.96 -10.05
CA CYS A 185 1.99 -7.24 -8.77
C CYS A 185 3.43 -7.70 -8.92
N GLN A 186 3.70 -8.64 -9.83
CA GLN A 186 5.06 -9.16 -10.05
C GLN A 186 6.02 -8.15 -10.67
N GLY A 187 5.50 -7.10 -11.30
CA GLY A 187 6.31 -6.02 -11.86
C GLY A 187 6.43 -4.78 -10.97
N THR A 188 5.74 -4.75 -9.83
CA THR A 188 5.71 -3.58 -8.92
C THR A 188 6.16 -3.92 -7.51
N VAL A 189 5.69 -5.04 -6.93
CA VAL A 189 5.93 -5.36 -5.51
C VAL A 189 7.40 -5.62 -5.21
N PRO A 190 8.16 -6.40 -6.02
CA PRO A 190 9.60 -6.59 -5.77
C PRO A 190 10.37 -5.28 -5.76
N GLN A 191 10.07 -4.36 -6.69
CA GLN A 191 10.72 -3.05 -6.80
C GLN A 191 10.41 -2.15 -5.60
N ALA A 192 9.15 -2.17 -5.15
CA ALA A 192 8.73 -1.42 -3.97
C ALA A 192 9.40 -1.94 -2.68
N LEU A 193 9.50 -3.27 -2.53
CA LEU A 193 10.18 -3.87 -1.39
C LEU A 193 11.70 -3.64 -1.44
N GLN A 194 12.30 -3.69 -2.63
CA GLN A 194 13.73 -3.36 -2.80
C GLN A 194 14.01 -1.90 -2.42
N ALA A 195 13.10 -0.96 -2.73
CA ALA A 195 13.22 0.43 -2.32
C ALA A 195 13.25 0.59 -0.79
N PHE A 196 12.46 -0.20 -0.07
CA PHE A 196 12.52 -0.27 1.38
C PHE A 196 13.82 -0.93 1.86
N PHE A 197 14.26 -2.04 1.29
CA PHE A 197 15.45 -2.76 1.73
C PHE A 197 16.76 -1.96 1.56
N GLU A 198 16.80 -1.03 0.61
CA GLU A 198 17.96 -0.14 0.39
C GLU A 198 17.85 1.20 1.12
N SER A 199 16.79 1.41 1.92
CA SER A 199 16.56 2.68 2.59
C SER A 199 17.25 2.76 3.95
N THR A 200 17.54 3.99 4.37
CA THR A 200 18.14 4.33 5.66
C THR A 200 17.14 4.91 6.66
N ASP A 201 16.03 5.44 6.18
CA ASP A 201 14.93 5.99 6.97
C ASP A 201 13.63 6.03 6.17
N PHE A 202 12.55 6.55 6.78
CA PHE A 202 11.24 6.61 6.15
C PHE A 202 11.20 7.48 4.88
N GLU A 203 11.80 8.67 4.92
CA GLU A 203 11.82 9.58 3.77
C GLU A 203 12.67 9.01 2.65
N ASP A 204 13.82 8.42 2.98
CA ASP A 204 14.70 7.77 2.03
C ASP A 204 14.01 6.60 1.30
N ALA A 205 13.19 5.83 2.01
CA ALA A 205 12.39 4.75 1.41
C ALA A 205 11.44 5.26 0.32
N ILE A 206 10.71 6.35 0.59
CA ILE A 206 9.81 6.98 -0.39
C ILE A 206 10.62 7.56 -1.56
N ARG A 207 11.75 8.23 -1.30
CA ARG A 207 12.63 8.77 -2.34
C ARG A 207 13.22 7.66 -3.22
N ASN A 208 13.62 6.54 -2.62
CA ASN A 208 14.07 5.36 -3.34
C ASN A 208 12.97 4.84 -4.29
N ALA A 209 11.76 4.64 -3.79
CA ALA A 209 10.62 4.14 -4.56
C ALA A 209 10.31 5.03 -5.77
N ILE A 210 10.24 6.35 -5.57
CA ILE A 210 9.96 7.31 -6.65
C ILE A 210 11.12 7.40 -7.64
N SER A 211 12.37 7.27 -7.18
CA SER A 211 13.56 7.45 -8.02
C SER A 211 13.75 6.38 -9.10
N ILE A 212 13.03 5.28 -9.05
CA ILE A 212 13.06 4.27 -10.11
C ILE A 212 12.00 4.52 -11.19
N GLY A 213 11.09 5.47 -10.98
CA GLY A 213 9.96 5.75 -11.88
C GLY A 213 8.95 4.60 -11.90
N GLY A 214 8.35 4.37 -13.07
CA GLY A 214 7.27 3.39 -13.21
C GLY A 214 5.94 3.95 -12.71
N ASP A 215 5.13 3.13 -12.08
CA ASP A 215 3.89 3.44 -11.37
C ASP A 215 4.26 4.00 -9.98
N SER A 216 4.69 5.28 -9.97
CA SER A 216 5.49 5.86 -8.87
C SER A 216 4.72 6.00 -7.57
N ASP A 217 3.42 6.29 -7.61
CA ASP A 217 2.55 6.39 -6.44
C ASP A 217 2.30 5.01 -5.83
N THR A 218 1.98 4.01 -6.65
CA THR A 218 1.79 2.63 -6.17
C THR A 218 3.09 2.01 -5.64
N VAL A 219 4.24 2.20 -6.33
CA VAL A 219 5.55 1.73 -5.82
C VAL A 219 5.83 2.38 -4.46
N ALA A 220 5.62 3.71 -4.34
CA ALA A 220 5.85 4.44 -3.11
C ALA A 220 4.81 4.11 -2.02
N ALA A 221 3.55 3.83 -2.37
CA ALA A 221 2.53 3.40 -1.41
C ALA A 221 2.88 2.05 -0.78
N ILE A 222 3.27 1.06 -1.58
CA ILE A 222 3.69 -0.27 -1.08
C ILE A 222 4.93 -0.11 -0.18
N CYS A 223 5.97 0.57 -0.67
CA CYS A 223 7.21 0.83 0.07
C CYS A 223 6.93 1.58 1.39
N GLY A 224 6.17 2.67 1.34
CA GLY A 224 5.85 3.52 2.48
C GLY A 224 5.03 2.81 3.57
N GLY A 225 4.18 1.85 3.17
CA GLY A 225 3.46 1.00 4.12
C GLY A 225 4.40 0.17 5.00
N VAL A 226 5.44 -0.41 4.40
CA VAL A 226 6.47 -1.20 5.11
C VAL A 226 7.42 -0.28 5.88
N ALA A 227 7.87 0.81 5.27
CA ALA A 227 8.77 1.79 5.88
C ALA A 227 8.17 2.41 7.16
N GLN A 228 6.86 2.72 7.17
CA GLN A 228 6.17 3.16 8.38
C GLN A 228 6.24 2.13 9.51
N ALA A 229 6.07 0.86 9.18
CA ALA A 229 6.07 -0.21 10.17
C ALA A 229 7.45 -0.42 10.80
N TYR A 230 8.50 -0.12 10.03
CA TYR A 230 9.90 -0.31 10.43
C TYR A 230 10.51 0.93 11.10
N TYR A 231 10.41 2.10 10.47
CA TYR A 231 11.06 3.34 10.91
C TYR A 231 10.15 4.26 11.73
N GLY A 232 8.82 4.07 11.65
CA GLY A 232 7.87 5.11 12.02
C GLY A 232 7.74 6.19 10.94
N ILE A 233 7.05 7.28 11.26
CA ILE A 233 6.89 8.45 10.38
C ILE A 233 7.36 9.70 11.12
N PRO A 234 8.28 10.51 10.55
CA PRO A 234 8.66 11.80 11.13
C PRO A 234 7.45 12.72 11.33
N THR A 235 7.43 13.45 12.44
CA THR A 235 6.26 14.25 12.88
C THR A 235 5.88 15.33 11.86
N ASP A 236 6.85 15.97 11.24
CA ASP A 236 6.65 17.00 10.22
C ASP A 236 6.05 16.42 8.92
N ILE A 237 6.56 15.28 8.46
CA ILE A 237 6.01 14.55 7.31
C ILE A 237 4.57 14.11 7.60
N ARG A 238 4.33 13.54 8.79
CA ARG A 238 2.97 13.18 9.22
C ARG A 238 2.03 14.36 9.17
N LYS A 239 2.41 15.49 9.76
CA LYS A 239 1.58 16.70 9.82
C LYS A 239 1.23 17.22 8.43
N GLN A 240 2.18 17.25 7.50
CA GLN A 240 1.94 17.69 6.14
C GLN A 240 1.00 16.72 5.39
N ALA A 241 1.24 15.41 5.48
CA ALA A 241 0.41 14.42 4.81
C ALA A 241 -1.06 14.47 5.24
N LEU A 242 -1.33 14.69 6.53
CA LEU A 242 -2.70 14.78 7.04
C LEU A 242 -3.49 15.95 6.43
N SER A 243 -2.83 17.01 5.95
CA SER A 243 -3.52 18.15 5.31
C SER A 243 -4.07 17.84 3.91
N PHE A 244 -3.65 16.74 3.29
CA PHE A 244 -4.19 16.28 2.01
C PHE A 244 -5.47 15.45 2.15
N LEU A 245 -5.80 15.01 3.38
CA LEU A 245 -6.98 14.19 3.64
C LEU A 245 -8.18 15.07 4.02
N ASP A 246 -9.31 14.80 3.41
CA ASP A 246 -10.56 15.40 3.86
C ASP A 246 -11.04 14.80 5.20
N THR A 247 -12.04 15.40 5.80
CA THR A 247 -12.58 14.98 7.11
C THR A 247 -13.02 13.51 7.14
N LYS A 248 -13.56 12.99 6.04
CA LYS A 248 -14.03 11.60 5.95
C LYS A 248 -12.88 10.62 5.94
N LEU A 249 -11.88 10.86 5.10
CA LEU A 249 -10.68 10.03 4.99
C LEU A 249 -9.85 10.09 6.28
N LEU A 250 -9.69 11.29 6.85
CA LEU A 250 -9.00 11.50 8.13
C LEU A 250 -9.70 10.75 9.28
N GLY A 251 -11.04 10.79 9.34
CA GLY A 251 -11.79 10.05 10.38
C GLY A 251 -11.56 8.53 10.31
N ILE A 252 -11.47 7.95 9.10
CA ILE A 252 -11.16 6.51 8.93
C ILE A 252 -9.73 6.21 9.39
N LEU A 253 -8.77 7.05 8.99
CA LEU A 253 -7.37 6.92 9.39
C LEU A 253 -7.23 6.93 10.91
N THR A 254 -7.78 7.95 11.56
CA THR A 254 -7.71 8.13 13.02
C THR A 254 -8.29 6.93 13.75
N ALA A 255 -9.50 6.50 13.41
CA ALA A 255 -10.15 5.36 14.06
C ALA A 255 -9.32 4.06 13.91
N PHE A 256 -8.70 3.85 12.76
CA PHE A 256 -7.84 2.68 12.55
C PHE A 256 -6.55 2.77 13.36
N GLU A 257 -5.87 3.93 13.36
CA GLU A 257 -4.60 4.11 14.08
C GLU A 257 -4.80 3.98 15.59
N GLU A 258 -5.83 4.60 16.16
CA GLU A 258 -6.15 4.46 17.58
C GLU A 258 -6.32 3.00 18.03
N LYS A 259 -6.84 2.16 17.14
CA LYS A 259 -7.10 0.75 17.45
C LYS A 259 -5.88 -0.16 17.23
N PHE A 260 -5.15 0.03 16.12
CA PHE A 260 -4.15 -0.95 15.64
C PHE A 260 -2.71 -0.44 15.65
N ILE A 261 -2.51 0.87 15.78
CA ILE A 261 -1.19 1.53 15.76
C ILE A 261 -1.13 2.50 16.94
N PRO A 262 -1.24 2.03 18.20
CA PRO A 262 -1.20 2.93 19.34
C PRO A 262 0.14 3.68 19.35
N VAL A 263 0.06 4.99 19.45
CA VAL A 263 1.24 5.83 19.65
C VAL A 263 1.82 5.43 21.01
N VAL A 264 3.02 4.85 21.01
CA VAL A 264 3.78 4.70 22.25
C VAL A 264 4.18 6.13 22.67
N VAL A 265 3.53 6.63 23.71
CA VAL A 265 3.80 7.92 24.34
C VAL A 265 5.11 7.83 25.12
#